data_ca6f4cce2bc3e8a83c76c757e80c5d8e
#
_entry.id   ca6f4cce2bc3e8a83c76c757e80c5d8e
#
_cell.length_a   1.000
_cell.length_b   1.000
_cell.length_c   1.000
_cell.angle_alpha   90.00
_cell.angle_beta   90.00
_cell.angle_gamma   90.00
#
_symmetry.space_group_name_H-M   'P 1'
#
loop_
_entity.id
_entity.type
_entity.pdbx_description
1 polymer ?
#
loop_
_entity_poly.entity_id
_entity_poly.type
_entity_poly.pdbx_seq_one_letter_code
_entity_poly.pdbx_strand_id
1 'polypeptide(L)'
;MVVALMDTARVLAYTSHMKRNDELAAAAPGTERVHLAGIGGVGMSALAQALLDAGCTVSGSDRLLDRGDETATLQCLRRQGVALFPQDGSGVQPGLSRVIVSSAIEDDNPELEACRAHGIPVAHRAAELARLVSGRRLIAVTGTSGKSTVTAMLGWLLAGAGLDPLVINGAAVPGWDANGTRIGSVRTGRGAWAVIEADESDRSLLAFTPRHAIITNRSADHFDLAETDRLFAAFHGRVTGLILEETPPDDALREEAAAWSGTFELEGTAFTVPLPGRHNLVNAWQAVRMARVVGAALPDLQRALAAFPGVERRLQRLGSCRGAAVIDDYAHNPAKLAAAWRTVAAAYPRIVALWRPHGYGPLRNMLEALAAVFAAEMRPDDRLLLLPVYDAGGTARRDVNSNDLVARLAARNVAAGEVAEIGAAERLLRAEARSGTALLICGARDPELPRLA
;
A
#
# COMPACT_ATOMS: atom_id res chain seq x y z
N MET A 1 1.49 30.23 13.23
CA MET A 1 0.08 30.71 13.12
C MET A 1 -0.41 30.79 11.67
N VAL A 2 0.45 30.86 10.66
CA VAL A 2 0.09 30.92 9.21
C VAL A 2 -0.13 29.53 8.59
N VAL A 3 0.51 28.47 9.08
CA VAL A 3 0.39 27.09 8.56
C VAL A 3 -0.97 26.43 8.92
N ALA A 4 -1.59 26.82 10.03
CA ALA A 4 -2.87 26.27 10.48
C ALA A 4 -4.09 26.79 9.68
N LEU A 5 -3.98 27.94 9.01
CA LEU A 5 -5.08 28.55 8.26
C LEU A 5 -5.17 28.03 6.81
N MET A 6 -4.09 27.52 6.23
CA MET A 6 -4.14 26.91 4.88
C MET A 6 -4.82 25.54 4.87
N ASP A 7 -4.79 24.80 5.99
CA ASP A 7 -5.35 23.45 6.10
C ASP A 7 -6.89 23.45 6.21
N THR A 8 -7.45 24.48 6.86
CA THR A 8 -8.92 24.64 6.99
C THR A 8 -9.58 24.97 5.64
N ALA A 9 -8.91 25.72 4.77
CA ALA A 9 -9.40 26.04 3.42
C ALA A 9 -9.41 24.78 2.52
N ARG A 10 -8.44 23.87 2.65
CA ARG A 10 -8.41 22.60 1.93
C ARG A 10 -9.50 21.64 2.42
N VAL A 11 -9.77 21.60 3.73
CA VAL A 11 -10.89 20.81 4.30
C VAL A 11 -12.24 21.37 3.85
N LEU A 12 -12.39 22.69 3.78
CA LEU A 12 -13.62 23.35 3.28
C LEU A 12 -13.78 23.18 1.77
N ALA A 13 -12.70 23.20 0.99
CA ALA A 13 -12.73 22.87 -0.43
C ALA A 13 -13.09 21.40 -0.66
N TYR A 14 -12.54 20.48 0.14
CA TYR A 14 -12.90 19.04 0.11
C TYR A 14 -14.37 18.80 0.45
N THR A 15 -14.90 19.45 1.49
CA THR A 15 -16.33 19.36 1.86
C THR A 15 -17.27 20.05 0.87
N SER A 16 -16.84 21.11 0.20
CA SER A 16 -17.61 21.78 -0.86
C SER A 16 -17.63 20.95 -2.15
N HIS A 17 -16.56 20.21 -2.45
CA HIS A 17 -16.54 19.22 -3.54
C HIS A 17 -17.44 18.01 -3.23
N MET A 18 -17.49 17.56 -1.98
CA MET A 18 -18.43 16.49 -1.58
C MET A 18 -19.89 16.88 -1.77
N LYS A 19 -20.28 18.13 -1.47
CA LYS A 19 -21.66 18.61 -1.67
C LYS A 19 -22.07 18.71 -3.16
N ARG A 20 -21.14 18.90 -4.09
CA ARG A 20 -21.43 18.85 -5.55
C ARG A 20 -21.55 17.44 -6.10
N ASN A 21 -20.97 16.43 -5.41
CA ASN A 21 -21.05 15.04 -5.86
C ASN A 21 -22.40 14.36 -5.58
N ASP A 22 -23.25 14.93 -4.71
CA ASP A 22 -24.61 14.43 -4.47
C ASP A 22 -25.54 14.60 -5.70
N GLU A 23 -25.14 15.40 -6.69
CA GLU A 23 -25.86 15.61 -7.96
C GLU A 23 -25.45 14.66 -9.08
N LEU A 24 -24.42 13.84 -8.93
CA LEU A 24 -24.07 12.79 -9.87
C LEU A 24 -25.03 11.60 -9.70
N ALA A 25 -26.27 11.81 -10.13
CA ALA A 25 -27.32 10.79 -10.16
C ALA A 25 -26.81 9.53 -10.88
N ALA A 26 -27.10 8.38 -10.30
CA ALA A 26 -26.68 7.06 -10.72
C ALA A 26 -27.04 6.77 -12.20
N ALA A 27 -26.07 6.96 -13.11
CA ALA A 27 -26.08 6.27 -14.38
C ALA A 27 -25.82 4.78 -14.13
N ALA A 28 -26.49 3.91 -14.87
CA ALA A 28 -26.27 2.47 -14.74
C ALA A 28 -24.79 2.13 -14.98
N PRO A 29 -24.16 1.28 -14.15
CA PRO A 29 -22.80 0.85 -14.37
C PRO A 29 -22.68 0.22 -15.76
N GLY A 30 -21.68 0.63 -16.55
CA GLY A 30 -21.36 0.01 -17.82
C GLY A 30 -21.43 0.91 -19.07
N THR A 31 -21.93 2.15 -18.94
CA THR A 31 -21.94 3.12 -20.06
C THR A 31 -21.04 4.33 -19.85
N GLU A 32 -20.43 4.47 -18.68
CA GLU A 32 -19.64 5.63 -18.31
C GLU A 32 -18.24 5.59 -18.92
N ARG A 33 -17.79 6.73 -19.43
CA ARG A 33 -16.41 6.94 -19.92
C ARG A 33 -15.68 7.79 -18.90
N VAL A 34 -14.64 7.23 -18.29
CA VAL A 34 -13.89 7.90 -17.23
C VAL A 34 -12.41 8.02 -17.59
N HIS A 35 -11.79 9.09 -17.16
CA HIS A 35 -10.35 9.31 -17.32
C HIS A 35 -9.67 9.47 -15.97
N LEU A 36 -8.53 8.81 -15.76
CA LEU A 36 -7.78 8.84 -14.50
C LEU A 36 -6.43 9.54 -14.68
N ALA A 37 -6.24 10.69 -14.03
CA ALA A 37 -4.95 11.38 -14.01
C ALA A 37 -3.99 10.71 -13.02
N GLY A 38 -2.77 10.38 -13.48
CA GLY A 38 -1.80 9.61 -12.69
C GLY A 38 -2.18 8.13 -12.54
N ILE A 39 -2.67 7.52 -13.62
CA ILE A 39 -3.25 6.16 -13.63
C ILE A 39 -2.25 5.07 -13.24
N GLY A 40 -0.94 5.29 -13.41
CA GLY A 40 0.13 4.36 -13.03
C GLY A 40 0.37 4.25 -11.51
N GLY A 41 -0.16 5.19 -10.72
CA GLY A 41 -0.08 5.12 -9.26
C GLY A 41 -0.87 3.93 -8.69
N VAL A 42 -0.36 3.31 -7.61
CA VAL A 42 -0.92 2.07 -7.02
C VAL A 42 -2.43 2.16 -6.74
N GLY A 43 -2.89 3.24 -6.09
CA GLY A 43 -4.31 3.42 -5.79
C GLY A 43 -5.16 3.78 -7.01
N MET A 44 -4.57 4.46 -8.01
CA MET A 44 -5.26 4.84 -9.24
C MET A 44 -5.40 3.64 -10.19
N SER A 45 -4.36 2.83 -10.35
CA SER A 45 -4.40 1.60 -11.17
C SER A 45 -5.37 0.57 -10.59
N ALA A 46 -5.43 0.44 -9.25
CA ALA A 46 -6.43 -0.39 -8.58
C ALA A 46 -7.86 0.09 -8.88
N LEU A 47 -8.11 1.40 -8.78
CA LEU A 47 -9.42 1.97 -9.11
C LEU A 47 -9.75 1.79 -10.61
N ALA A 48 -8.77 2.00 -11.51
CA ALA A 48 -8.94 1.77 -12.94
C ALA A 48 -9.38 0.32 -13.24
N GLN A 49 -8.71 -0.66 -12.63
CA GLN A 49 -9.10 -2.08 -12.74
C GLN A 49 -10.52 -2.33 -12.26
N ALA A 50 -10.88 -1.79 -11.09
CA ALA A 50 -12.20 -1.99 -10.53
C ALA A 50 -13.32 -1.34 -11.37
N LEU A 51 -13.03 -0.19 -12.00
CA LEU A 51 -13.95 0.49 -12.95
C LEU A 51 -14.10 -0.29 -14.26
N LEU A 52 -13.00 -0.86 -14.80
CA LEU A 52 -13.07 -1.78 -15.95
C LEU A 52 -13.95 -2.98 -15.65
N ASP A 53 -13.77 -3.58 -14.47
CA ASP A 53 -14.55 -4.74 -14.03
C ASP A 53 -16.03 -4.39 -13.80
N ALA A 54 -16.34 -3.14 -13.48
CA ALA A 54 -17.70 -2.62 -13.40
C ALA A 54 -18.30 -2.27 -14.79
N GLY A 55 -17.52 -2.43 -15.87
CA GLY A 55 -17.98 -2.20 -17.25
C GLY A 55 -17.77 -0.77 -17.75
N CYS A 56 -17.06 0.10 -17.04
CA CYS A 56 -16.73 1.44 -17.51
C CYS A 56 -15.71 1.38 -18.65
N THR A 57 -15.78 2.31 -19.59
CA THR A 57 -14.68 2.59 -20.52
C THR A 57 -13.67 3.49 -19.81
N VAL A 58 -12.46 2.98 -19.63
CA VAL A 58 -11.41 3.66 -18.87
C VAL A 58 -10.32 4.18 -19.80
N SER A 59 -9.93 5.42 -19.61
CA SER A 59 -8.69 6.02 -20.13
C SER A 59 -7.89 6.64 -19.00
N GLY A 60 -6.64 6.98 -19.23
CA GLY A 60 -5.86 7.67 -18.22
C GLY A 60 -4.56 8.23 -18.74
N SER A 61 -3.94 9.06 -17.94
CA SER A 61 -2.65 9.70 -18.20
C SER A 61 -1.67 9.46 -17.07
N ASP A 62 -0.38 9.52 -17.38
CA ASP A 62 0.68 9.42 -16.37
C ASP A 62 1.93 10.16 -16.83
N ARG A 63 2.65 10.83 -15.89
CA ARG A 63 3.90 11.54 -16.15
C ARG A 63 5.04 10.64 -16.65
N LEU A 64 4.98 9.35 -16.39
CA LEU A 64 5.95 8.41 -16.94
C LEU A 64 5.83 8.36 -18.47
N LEU A 65 4.62 8.45 -19.01
CA LEU A 65 4.38 8.49 -20.45
C LEU A 65 4.91 9.77 -21.12
N ASP A 66 5.02 10.89 -20.39
CA ASP A 66 5.64 12.11 -20.90
C ASP A 66 7.10 11.90 -21.29
N ARG A 67 7.76 10.92 -20.65
CA ARG A 67 9.16 10.55 -20.87
C ARG A 67 9.33 9.32 -21.77
N GLY A 68 8.22 8.73 -22.22
CA GLY A 68 8.20 7.47 -22.95
C GLY A 68 8.43 6.23 -22.07
N ASP A 69 8.36 6.37 -20.75
CA ASP A 69 8.53 5.26 -19.82
C ASP A 69 7.19 4.52 -19.63
N GLU A 70 7.21 3.21 -19.72
CA GLU A 70 6.02 2.38 -19.52
C GLU A 70 6.29 1.26 -18.51
N THR A 71 5.72 1.40 -17.32
CA THR A 71 5.83 0.38 -16.25
C THR A 71 4.97 -0.85 -16.57
N ALA A 72 5.24 -1.96 -15.87
CA ALA A 72 4.43 -3.18 -15.97
C ALA A 72 2.94 -2.92 -15.69
N THR A 73 2.62 -2.01 -14.76
CA THR A 73 1.26 -1.56 -14.44
C THR A 73 0.58 -0.91 -15.65
N LEU A 74 1.26 0.05 -16.31
CA LEU A 74 0.72 0.73 -17.49
C LEU A 74 0.55 -0.24 -18.65
N GLN A 75 1.53 -1.12 -18.89
CA GLN A 75 1.44 -2.19 -19.90
C GLN A 75 0.26 -3.13 -19.63
N CYS A 76 0.03 -3.49 -18.36
CA CYS A 76 -1.09 -4.32 -17.97
C CYS A 76 -2.44 -3.63 -18.30
N LEU A 77 -2.60 -2.36 -17.96
CA LEU A 77 -3.79 -1.58 -18.25
C LEU A 77 -4.00 -1.42 -19.79
N ARG A 78 -2.94 -1.15 -20.55
CA ARG A 78 -2.99 -1.05 -22.01
C ARG A 78 -3.47 -2.37 -22.64
N ARG A 79 -2.96 -3.52 -22.18
CA ARG A 79 -3.42 -4.84 -22.66
C ARG A 79 -4.90 -5.10 -22.40
N GLN A 80 -5.47 -4.47 -21.37
CA GLN A 80 -6.92 -4.53 -21.07
C GLN A 80 -7.75 -3.50 -21.87
N GLY A 81 -7.14 -2.78 -22.81
CA GLY A 81 -7.84 -1.82 -23.67
C GLY A 81 -7.94 -0.40 -23.10
N VAL A 82 -7.21 -0.08 -22.02
CA VAL A 82 -7.16 1.30 -21.49
C VAL A 82 -6.36 2.18 -22.47
N ALA A 83 -6.97 3.26 -22.93
CA ALA A 83 -6.28 4.29 -23.69
C ALA A 83 -5.40 5.14 -22.74
N LEU A 84 -4.09 5.12 -23.00
CA LEU A 84 -3.10 5.81 -22.17
C LEU A 84 -2.52 7.02 -22.89
N PHE A 85 -2.40 8.13 -22.18
CA PHE A 85 -1.98 9.44 -22.68
C PHE A 85 -0.83 10.01 -21.83
N PRO A 86 -0.01 10.92 -22.38
CA PRO A 86 0.81 11.83 -21.57
C PRO A 86 -0.08 12.65 -20.64
N GLN A 87 0.49 13.18 -19.55
CA GLN A 87 -0.24 14.01 -18.59
C GLN A 87 -0.22 15.49 -18.99
N ASP A 88 -0.55 15.76 -20.25
CA ASP A 88 -0.52 17.07 -20.92
C ASP A 88 -1.91 17.65 -21.23
N GLY A 89 -2.97 16.99 -20.77
CA GLY A 89 -4.35 17.36 -21.04
C GLY A 89 -4.95 16.74 -22.30
N SER A 90 -4.16 16.12 -23.18
CA SER A 90 -4.65 15.53 -24.45
C SER A 90 -5.62 14.36 -24.26
N GLY A 91 -5.53 13.68 -23.10
CA GLY A 91 -6.43 12.59 -22.73
C GLY A 91 -7.83 13.04 -22.28
N VAL A 92 -7.98 14.32 -21.93
CA VAL A 92 -9.26 14.90 -21.46
C VAL A 92 -10.07 15.39 -22.64
N GLN A 93 -10.95 14.55 -23.14
CA GLN A 93 -11.72 14.79 -24.37
C GLN A 93 -13.22 14.91 -24.10
N PRO A 94 -13.97 15.64 -24.94
CA PRO A 94 -15.43 15.69 -24.86
C PRO A 94 -16.08 14.31 -24.84
N GLY A 95 -17.14 14.17 -24.05
CA GLY A 95 -17.86 12.91 -23.88
C GLY A 95 -17.34 12.02 -22.76
N LEU A 96 -16.35 12.45 -21.99
CA LEU A 96 -16.04 11.87 -20.69
C LEU A 96 -17.14 12.21 -19.68
N SER A 97 -17.55 11.22 -18.90
CA SER A 97 -18.50 11.40 -17.79
C SER A 97 -17.86 12.19 -16.65
N ARG A 98 -16.58 11.97 -16.42
CA ARG A 98 -15.74 12.66 -15.42
C ARG A 98 -14.26 12.32 -15.56
N VAL A 99 -13.42 13.17 -14.97
CA VAL A 99 -11.99 12.91 -14.73
C VAL A 99 -11.78 12.62 -13.24
N ILE A 100 -11.00 11.60 -12.95
CA ILE A 100 -10.71 11.15 -11.57
C ILE A 100 -9.26 11.51 -11.23
N VAL A 101 -9.07 12.20 -10.11
CA VAL A 101 -7.76 12.66 -9.64
C VAL A 101 -7.48 12.17 -8.21
N SER A 102 -6.21 12.08 -7.86
CA SER A 102 -5.77 11.87 -6.47
C SER A 102 -5.24 13.17 -5.87
N SER A 103 -5.02 13.18 -4.56
CA SER A 103 -4.39 14.29 -3.84
C SER A 103 -2.95 14.61 -4.28
N ALA A 104 -2.33 13.77 -5.13
CA ALA A 104 -1.01 13.99 -5.70
C ALA A 104 -1.01 14.86 -6.97
N ILE A 105 -2.18 15.15 -7.55
CA ILE A 105 -2.33 16.02 -8.72
C ILE A 105 -2.36 17.46 -8.26
N GLU A 106 -1.46 18.27 -8.78
CA GLU A 106 -1.33 19.70 -8.47
C GLU A 106 -2.45 20.52 -9.14
N ASP A 107 -2.83 21.67 -8.56
CA ASP A 107 -3.94 22.52 -9.02
C ASP A 107 -3.71 23.14 -10.42
N ASP A 108 -2.45 23.26 -10.84
CA ASP A 108 -2.00 23.76 -12.15
C ASP A 108 -1.75 22.65 -13.18
N ASN A 109 -2.22 21.44 -12.89
CA ASN A 109 -2.05 20.30 -13.81
C ASN A 109 -2.85 20.54 -15.11
N PRO A 110 -2.24 20.32 -16.30
CA PRO A 110 -2.89 20.53 -17.61
C PRO A 110 -4.22 19.80 -17.79
N GLU A 111 -4.40 18.66 -17.16
CA GLU A 111 -5.65 17.90 -17.22
C GLU A 111 -6.80 18.62 -16.50
N LEU A 112 -6.52 19.29 -15.38
CA LEU A 112 -7.51 20.10 -14.68
C LEU A 112 -7.90 21.36 -15.49
N GLU A 113 -6.96 21.92 -16.25
CA GLU A 113 -7.24 23.01 -17.19
C GLU A 113 -8.15 22.52 -18.34
N ALA A 114 -7.83 21.39 -18.93
CA ALA A 114 -8.66 20.78 -19.98
C ALA A 114 -10.07 20.41 -19.45
N CYS A 115 -10.21 19.94 -18.21
CA CYS A 115 -11.52 19.71 -17.60
C CYS A 115 -12.34 21.00 -17.52
N ARG A 116 -11.73 22.12 -17.09
CA ARG A 116 -12.41 23.42 -17.02
C ARG A 116 -12.84 23.89 -18.41
N ALA A 117 -11.95 23.75 -19.42
CA ALA A 117 -12.22 24.15 -20.80
C ALA A 117 -13.36 23.38 -21.45
N HIS A 118 -13.49 22.10 -21.15
CA HIS A 118 -14.51 21.20 -21.70
C HIS A 118 -15.75 21.06 -20.81
N GLY A 119 -15.79 21.67 -19.62
CA GLY A 119 -16.90 21.52 -18.67
C GLY A 119 -17.06 20.10 -18.12
N ILE A 120 -15.96 19.31 -18.06
CA ILE A 120 -15.99 17.94 -17.58
C ILE A 120 -15.86 17.92 -16.06
N PRO A 121 -16.74 17.20 -15.32
CA PRO A 121 -16.65 17.09 -13.87
C PRO A 121 -15.35 16.40 -13.42
N VAL A 122 -14.78 16.88 -12.31
CA VAL A 122 -13.63 16.27 -11.66
C VAL A 122 -14.07 15.61 -10.36
N ALA A 123 -13.73 14.34 -10.18
CA ALA A 123 -13.99 13.57 -8.97
C ALA A 123 -12.69 13.20 -8.26
N HIS A 124 -12.69 13.19 -6.94
CA HIS A 124 -11.56 12.66 -6.18
C HIS A 124 -11.60 11.13 -6.14
N ARG A 125 -10.42 10.48 -6.17
CA ARG A 125 -10.26 9.00 -6.11
C ARG A 125 -11.10 8.35 -5.00
N ALA A 126 -11.09 8.93 -3.78
CA ALA A 126 -11.81 8.38 -2.65
C ALA A 126 -13.34 8.46 -2.83
N ALA A 127 -13.85 9.54 -3.42
CA ALA A 127 -15.28 9.68 -3.71
C ALA A 127 -15.72 8.68 -4.79
N GLU A 128 -14.89 8.48 -5.81
CA GLU A 128 -15.18 7.49 -6.85
C GLU A 128 -15.13 6.06 -6.30
N LEU A 129 -14.18 5.75 -5.43
CA LEU A 129 -14.12 4.45 -4.76
C LEU A 129 -15.36 4.24 -3.87
N ALA A 130 -15.79 5.25 -3.12
CA ALA A 130 -17.00 5.19 -2.31
C ALA A 130 -18.25 4.94 -3.16
N ARG A 131 -18.35 5.60 -4.34
CA ARG A 131 -19.40 5.37 -5.33
C ARG A 131 -19.40 3.93 -5.85
N LEU A 132 -18.25 3.42 -6.20
CA LEU A 132 -18.08 2.06 -6.74
C LEU A 132 -18.55 0.97 -5.75
N VAL A 133 -18.33 1.18 -4.45
CA VAL A 133 -18.72 0.21 -3.42
C VAL A 133 -20.08 0.48 -2.77
N SER A 134 -20.80 1.54 -3.16
CA SER A 134 -22.04 1.99 -2.49
C SER A 134 -23.18 0.96 -2.50
N GLY A 135 -23.21 0.05 -3.47
CA GLY A 135 -24.18 -1.05 -3.53
C GLY A 135 -23.84 -2.28 -2.70
N ARG A 136 -22.74 -2.26 -1.93
CA ARG A 136 -22.24 -3.40 -1.15
C ARG A 136 -22.16 -3.08 0.34
N ARG A 137 -22.14 -4.13 1.15
CA ARG A 137 -21.81 -4.01 2.58
C ARG A 137 -20.30 -3.79 2.70
N LEU A 138 -19.90 -2.58 3.05
CA LEU A 138 -18.50 -2.19 3.08
C LEU A 138 -17.83 -2.57 4.39
N ILE A 139 -16.64 -3.19 4.32
CA ILE A 139 -15.68 -3.31 5.41
C ILE A 139 -14.48 -2.45 5.04
N ALA A 140 -14.18 -1.44 5.83
CA ALA A 140 -13.01 -0.59 5.65
C ALA A 140 -11.90 -1.02 6.61
N VAL A 141 -10.68 -1.16 6.09
CA VAL A 141 -9.48 -1.44 6.88
C VAL A 141 -8.61 -0.20 6.88
N THR A 142 -8.35 0.34 8.06
CA THR A 142 -7.52 1.54 8.25
C THR A 142 -6.55 1.36 9.41
N GLY A 143 -5.72 2.36 9.70
CA GLY A 143 -4.69 2.36 10.74
C GLY A 143 -3.31 2.68 10.17
N THR A 144 -2.35 2.95 11.02
CA THR A 144 -1.03 3.44 10.59
C THR A 144 -0.20 2.39 9.85
N SER A 145 -0.27 1.13 10.27
CA SER A 145 0.48 0.01 9.67
C SER A 145 -0.38 -1.23 9.55
N GLY A 146 -0.05 -2.14 8.61
CA GLY A 146 -0.77 -3.42 8.44
C GLY A 146 -2.01 -3.36 7.56
N LYS A 147 -2.49 -2.19 7.15
CA LYS A 147 -3.70 -2.01 6.31
C LYS A 147 -3.76 -2.97 5.13
N SER A 148 -2.76 -2.93 4.25
CA SER A 148 -2.74 -3.78 3.04
C SER A 148 -2.75 -5.27 3.38
N THR A 149 -2.02 -5.68 4.42
CA THR A 149 -1.97 -7.08 4.84
C THR A 149 -3.33 -7.55 5.37
N VAL A 150 -3.98 -6.77 6.23
CA VAL A 150 -5.30 -7.10 6.79
C VAL A 150 -6.37 -7.08 5.72
N THR A 151 -6.36 -6.08 4.81
CA THR A 151 -7.31 -6.00 3.68
C THR A 151 -7.19 -7.23 2.78
N ALA A 152 -5.95 -7.61 2.42
CA ALA A 152 -5.68 -8.78 1.60
C ALA A 152 -6.10 -10.08 2.30
N MET A 153 -5.70 -10.27 3.57
CA MET A 153 -6.09 -11.44 4.35
C MET A 153 -7.60 -11.57 4.48
N LEU A 154 -8.28 -10.49 4.87
CA LEU A 154 -9.74 -10.50 5.02
C LEU A 154 -10.42 -10.83 3.69
N GLY A 155 -9.99 -10.20 2.60
CA GLY A 155 -10.50 -10.51 1.26
C GLY A 155 -10.29 -11.97 0.87
N TRP A 156 -9.10 -12.51 1.15
CA TRP A 156 -8.74 -13.90 0.90
C TRP A 156 -9.59 -14.88 1.74
N LEU A 157 -9.75 -14.60 3.03
CA LEU A 157 -10.58 -15.39 3.95
C LEU A 157 -12.04 -15.43 3.53
N LEU A 158 -12.62 -14.27 3.20
CA LEU A 158 -14.01 -14.19 2.75
C LEU A 158 -14.22 -14.92 1.42
N ALA A 159 -13.25 -14.85 0.51
CA ALA A 159 -13.28 -15.60 -0.74
C ALA A 159 -13.21 -17.11 -0.49
N GLY A 160 -12.30 -17.56 0.38
CA GLY A 160 -12.16 -18.96 0.78
C GLY A 160 -13.38 -19.53 1.50
N ALA A 161 -14.15 -18.66 2.18
CA ALA A 161 -15.43 -18.99 2.82
C ALA A 161 -16.64 -18.88 1.86
N GLY A 162 -16.43 -18.64 0.55
CA GLY A 162 -17.50 -18.59 -0.46
C GLY A 162 -18.31 -17.29 -0.48
N LEU A 163 -17.88 -16.24 0.23
CA LEU A 163 -18.59 -14.96 0.30
C LEU A 163 -18.29 -14.03 -0.90
N ASP A 164 -17.34 -14.39 -1.75
CA ASP A 164 -16.98 -13.76 -3.02
C ASP A 164 -16.91 -12.22 -2.99
N PRO A 165 -16.09 -11.58 -2.12
CA PRO A 165 -16.06 -10.13 -1.97
C PRO A 165 -15.41 -9.42 -3.15
N LEU A 166 -15.80 -8.15 -3.38
CA LEU A 166 -14.94 -7.19 -4.07
C LEU A 166 -13.85 -6.74 -3.08
N VAL A 167 -12.59 -6.78 -3.49
CA VAL A 167 -11.48 -6.29 -2.66
C VAL A 167 -10.66 -5.27 -3.43
N ILE A 168 -10.38 -4.13 -2.81
CA ILE A 168 -9.49 -3.09 -3.35
C ILE A 168 -8.43 -2.79 -2.30
N ASN A 169 -7.21 -3.21 -2.60
CA ASN A 169 -6.07 -3.21 -1.69
C ASN A 169 -5.00 -2.20 -2.13
N GLY A 170 -4.14 -1.79 -1.21
CA GLY A 170 -3.01 -0.91 -1.46
C GLY A 170 -1.76 -1.62 -1.98
N ALA A 171 -1.79 -2.95 -2.10
CA ALA A 171 -0.68 -3.76 -2.61
C ALA A 171 -1.22 -5.00 -3.34
N ALA A 172 -0.43 -5.55 -4.26
CA ALA A 172 -0.81 -6.75 -4.99
C ALA A 172 -0.77 -8.00 -4.09
N VAL A 173 -1.67 -8.95 -4.39
CA VAL A 173 -1.72 -10.26 -3.74
C VAL A 173 -1.39 -11.31 -4.80
N PRO A 174 -0.39 -12.18 -4.58
CA PRO A 174 -0.04 -13.21 -5.54
C PRO A 174 -1.25 -14.05 -5.96
N GLY A 175 -1.42 -14.20 -7.27
CA GLY A 175 -2.55 -14.92 -7.86
C GLY A 175 -3.82 -14.08 -8.15
N TRP A 176 -3.90 -12.83 -7.68
CA TRP A 176 -5.01 -11.94 -8.09
C TRP A 176 -4.75 -11.25 -9.43
N ASP A 177 -3.49 -11.21 -9.85
CA ASP A 177 -3.06 -10.61 -11.11
C ASP A 177 -3.43 -11.44 -12.37
N ALA A 178 -3.99 -12.63 -12.21
CA ALA A 178 -4.34 -13.55 -13.27
C ALA A 178 -3.17 -13.73 -14.28
N ASN A 179 -1.99 -14.04 -13.79
CA ASN A 179 -0.74 -14.20 -14.54
C ASN A 179 -0.32 -12.91 -15.30
N GLY A 180 -0.43 -11.76 -14.64
CA GLY A 180 -0.01 -10.47 -15.17
C GLY A 180 -0.98 -9.85 -16.19
N THR A 181 -2.20 -10.37 -16.31
CA THR A 181 -3.23 -9.80 -17.17
C THR A 181 -4.13 -8.79 -16.47
N ARG A 182 -4.02 -8.68 -15.15
CA ARG A 182 -4.82 -7.79 -14.29
C ARG A 182 -3.95 -7.10 -13.24
N ILE A 183 -4.49 -6.03 -12.63
CA ILE A 183 -3.86 -5.39 -11.50
C ILE A 183 -4.08 -6.24 -10.24
N GLY A 184 -3.02 -6.80 -9.70
CA GLY A 184 -3.06 -7.76 -8.59
C GLY A 184 -3.51 -7.21 -7.23
N SER A 185 -3.72 -5.90 -7.11
CA SER A 185 -4.30 -5.28 -5.90
C SER A 185 -5.84 -5.27 -5.90
N VAL A 186 -6.49 -5.84 -6.92
CA VAL A 186 -7.95 -5.90 -7.02
C VAL A 186 -8.41 -7.35 -7.20
N ARG A 187 -9.36 -7.77 -6.38
CA ARG A 187 -10.13 -8.98 -6.57
C ARG A 187 -11.58 -8.61 -6.86
N THR A 188 -12.07 -8.97 -8.02
CA THR A 188 -13.46 -8.74 -8.40
C THR A 188 -14.31 -9.91 -7.97
N GLY A 189 -15.17 -9.68 -6.98
CA GLY A 189 -16.18 -10.63 -6.55
C GLY A 189 -17.61 -10.11 -6.80
N ARG A 190 -18.57 -11.02 -6.81
CA ARG A 190 -20.00 -10.73 -7.03
C ARG A 190 -20.83 -10.79 -5.75
N GLY A 191 -20.19 -11.10 -4.61
CA GLY A 191 -20.85 -11.19 -3.31
C GLY A 191 -21.31 -9.84 -2.76
N ALA A 192 -22.04 -9.91 -1.66
CA ALA A 192 -22.65 -8.73 -1.02
C ALA A 192 -21.63 -7.84 -0.29
N TRP A 193 -20.39 -8.29 -0.10
CA TRP A 193 -19.36 -7.60 0.66
C TRP A 193 -18.32 -6.92 -0.25
N ALA A 194 -17.87 -5.75 0.18
CA ALA A 194 -16.66 -5.12 -0.32
C ALA A 194 -15.67 -4.92 0.84
N VAL A 195 -14.39 -5.14 0.58
CA VAL A 195 -13.29 -4.87 1.52
C VAL A 195 -12.35 -3.87 0.88
N ILE A 196 -12.11 -2.74 1.52
CA ILE A 196 -11.20 -1.73 0.99
C ILE A 196 -10.13 -1.34 2.01
N GLU A 197 -8.95 -1.03 1.52
CA GLU A 197 -7.96 -0.27 2.26
C GLU A 197 -8.35 1.22 2.27
N ALA A 198 -8.55 1.79 3.46
CA ALA A 198 -8.91 3.19 3.65
C ALA A 198 -7.72 3.94 4.29
N ASP A 199 -7.08 4.82 3.51
CA ASP A 199 -5.86 5.50 3.94
C ASP A 199 -6.20 6.69 4.86
N GLU A 200 -5.46 6.79 5.98
CA GLU A 200 -5.56 7.92 6.91
C GLU A 200 -4.69 9.10 6.45
N SER A 201 -3.62 8.85 5.71
CA SER A 201 -2.60 9.85 5.40
C SER A 201 -3.11 11.02 4.56
N ASP A 202 -4.08 10.79 3.68
CA ASP A 202 -4.77 11.79 2.86
C ASP A 202 -6.20 12.08 3.35
N ARG A 203 -6.56 11.57 4.54
CA ARG A 203 -7.90 11.65 5.15
C ARG A 203 -9.02 11.04 4.29
N SER A 204 -8.67 10.25 3.27
CA SER A 204 -9.64 9.65 2.35
C SER A 204 -10.58 8.65 3.04
N LEU A 205 -10.19 8.13 4.21
CA LEU A 205 -11.06 7.27 5.03
C LEU A 205 -12.39 7.95 5.39
N LEU A 206 -12.45 9.29 5.45
CA LEU A 206 -13.68 10.04 5.72
C LEU A 206 -14.66 10.07 4.52
N ALA A 207 -14.27 9.61 3.35
CA ALA A 207 -15.18 9.47 2.21
C ALA A 207 -16.13 8.28 2.34
N PHE A 208 -15.83 7.33 3.24
CA PHE A 208 -16.56 6.07 3.35
C PHE A 208 -17.55 6.07 4.52
N THR A 209 -18.65 5.29 4.35
CA THR A 209 -19.61 4.96 5.41
C THR A 209 -19.70 3.43 5.51
N PRO A 210 -18.71 2.79 6.16
CA PRO A 210 -18.63 1.33 6.17
C PRO A 210 -19.65 0.71 7.12
N ARG A 211 -20.08 -0.52 6.78
CA ARG A 211 -20.86 -1.36 7.70
C ARG A 211 -20.00 -1.80 8.88
N HIS A 212 -18.75 -2.21 8.62
CA HIS A 212 -17.79 -2.58 9.65
C HIS A 212 -16.45 -1.96 9.35
N ALA A 213 -15.58 -1.82 10.35
CA ALA A 213 -14.22 -1.35 10.18
C ALA A 213 -13.22 -2.16 11.01
N ILE A 214 -11.99 -2.26 10.51
CA ILE A 214 -10.83 -2.67 11.29
C ILE A 214 -9.89 -1.47 11.37
N ILE A 215 -9.49 -1.08 12.59
CA ILE A 215 -8.40 -0.14 12.84
C ILE A 215 -7.22 -0.96 13.35
N THR A 216 -6.23 -1.19 12.51
CA THR A 216 -5.14 -2.12 12.78
C THR A 216 -4.27 -1.69 13.95
N ASN A 217 -3.95 -0.42 14.00
CA ASN A 217 -3.20 0.24 15.08
C ASN A 217 -3.23 1.76 14.91
N ARG A 218 -2.79 2.48 15.95
CA ARG A 218 -2.65 3.94 15.97
C ARG A 218 -1.24 4.28 16.40
N SER A 219 -0.49 4.95 15.55
CA SER A 219 0.84 5.47 15.87
C SER A 219 1.11 6.77 15.13
N ALA A 220 2.06 7.56 15.60
CA ALA A 220 2.50 8.77 14.90
C ALA A 220 3.32 8.37 13.66
N ASP A 221 2.81 8.61 12.46
CA ASP A 221 3.51 8.42 11.18
C ASP A 221 3.37 9.68 10.30
N HIS A 222 2.16 9.95 9.81
CA HIS A 222 1.87 11.12 8.96
C HIS A 222 1.37 12.33 9.76
N PHE A 223 0.74 12.10 10.91
CA PHE A 223 0.20 13.10 11.82
C PHE A 223 0.72 12.86 13.24
N ASP A 224 0.61 13.87 14.11
CA ASP A 224 0.78 13.66 15.54
C ASP A 224 -0.36 12.79 16.12
N LEU A 225 -0.15 12.26 17.33
CA LEU A 225 -1.15 11.37 17.95
C LEU A 225 -2.50 12.05 18.15
N ALA A 226 -2.52 13.33 18.53
CA ALA A 226 -3.76 14.06 18.80
C ALA A 226 -4.58 14.30 17.52
N GLU A 227 -3.91 14.54 16.38
CA GLU A 227 -4.57 14.67 15.08
C GLU A 227 -5.05 13.31 14.57
N THR A 228 -4.23 12.28 14.73
CA THR A 228 -4.58 10.89 14.42
C THR A 228 -5.83 10.47 15.20
N ASP A 229 -5.90 10.73 16.51
CA ASP A 229 -7.06 10.38 17.33
C ASP A 229 -8.33 11.14 16.90
N ARG A 230 -8.22 12.43 16.56
CA ARG A 230 -9.34 13.21 16.03
C ARG A 230 -9.87 12.65 14.71
N LEU A 231 -8.97 12.24 13.82
CA LEU A 231 -9.31 11.65 12.54
C LEU A 231 -10.07 10.31 12.72
N PHE A 232 -9.54 9.43 13.57
CA PHE A 232 -10.21 8.16 13.86
C PHE A 232 -11.53 8.34 14.60
N ALA A 233 -11.64 9.31 15.52
CA ALA A 233 -12.91 9.63 16.17
C ALA A 233 -13.97 10.09 15.15
N ALA A 234 -13.59 10.91 14.16
CA ALA A 234 -14.48 11.30 13.07
C ALA A 234 -14.88 10.10 12.19
N PHE A 235 -13.96 9.18 11.93
CA PHE A 235 -14.23 7.95 11.18
C PHE A 235 -15.16 7.00 11.96
N HIS A 236 -15.00 6.85 13.28
CA HIS A 236 -15.91 6.06 14.13
C HIS A 236 -17.37 6.46 13.94
N GLY A 237 -17.65 7.76 13.88
CA GLY A 237 -19.01 8.27 13.67
C GLY A 237 -19.62 7.91 12.30
N ARG A 238 -18.84 7.37 11.38
CA ARG A 238 -19.27 6.96 10.03
C ARG A 238 -19.51 5.45 9.90
N VAL A 239 -19.03 4.65 10.85
CA VAL A 239 -19.21 3.20 10.86
C VAL A 239 -20.57 2.84 11.44
N THR A 240 -21.37 2.06 10.70
CA THR A 240 -22.75 1.74 11.12
C THR A 240 -22.87 0.44 11.91
N GLY A 241 -21.82 -0.33 12.02
CA GLY A 241 -21.77 -1.61 12.74
C GLY A 241 -20.56 -1.72 13.65
N LEU A 242 -19.84 -2.84 13.58
CA LEU A 242 -18.68 -3.12 14.44
C LEU A 242 -17.43 -2.38 13.97
N ILE A 243 -16.71 -1.82 14.93
CA ILE A 243 -15.31 -1.40 14.77
C ILE A 243 -14.45 -2.35 15.58
N LEU A 244 -13.47 -3.00 14.92
CA LEU A 244 -12.52 -3.89 15.53
C LEU A 244 -11.18 -3.18 15.66
N GLU A 245 -10.77 -2.87 16.89
CA GLU A 245 -9.46 -2.25 17.24
C GLU A 245 -8.66 -3.13 18.21
N GLU A 246 -9.27 -4.21 18.66
CA GLU A 246 -8.66 -5.10 19.65
C GLU A 246 -7.48 -5.86 19.06
N THR A 247 -6.52 -6.16 19.93
CA THR A 247 -5.41 -7.07 19.66
C THR A 247 -5.57 -8.33 20.52
N PRO A 248 -5.07 -9.49 20.06
CA PRO A 248 -5.09 -10.69 20.88
C PRO A 248 -4.21 -10.54 22.12
N PRO A 249 -4.48 -11.29 23.21
CA PRO A 249 -3.54 -11.42 24.32
C PRO A 249 -2.18 -11.92 23.84
N ASP A 250 -1.12 -11.47 24.54
CA ASP A 250 0.25 -11.78 24.13
C ASP A 250 0.58 -13.28 24.14
N ASP A 251 0.03 -14.01 25.08
CA ASP A 251 0.18 -15.46 25.25
C ASP A 251 -0.62 -16.30 24.23
N ALA A 252 -1.58 -15.67 23.53
CA ALA A 252 -2.34 -16.33 22.47
C ALA A 252 -1.57 -16.45 21.15
N LEU A 253 -0.45 -15.74 20.99
CA LEU A 253 0.34 -15.70 19.76
C LEU A 253 1.65 -16.45 19.90
N ARG A 254 1.95 -17.34 18.96
CA ARG A 254 3.21 -18.12 18.91
C ARG A 254 3.90 -17.89 17.56
N GLU A 255 5.09 -17.30 17.60
CA GLU A 255 5.94 -17.11 16.44
C GLU A 255 6.81 -18.34 16.21
N GLU A 256 6.94 -18.76 14.95
CA GLU A 256 7.83 -19.82 14.49
C GLU A 256 8.79 -19.22 13.46
N ALA A 257 9.71 -18.38 13.90
CA ALA A 257 10.56 -17.56 13.05
C ALA A 257 11.33 -18.39 12.01
N ALA A 258 11.90 -19.55 12.39
CA ALA A 258 12.63 -20.42 11.47
C ALA A 258 11.72 -21.03 10.39
N ALA A 259 10.44 -21.26 10.69
CA ALA A 259 9.44 -21.75 9.74
C ALA A 259 8.82 -20.62 8.91
N TRP A 260 9.18 -19.35 9.16
CA TRP A 260 8.61 -18.17 8.49
C TRP A 260 7.10 -18.09 8.65
N SER A 261 6.59 -18.47 9.82
CA SER A 261 5.17 -18.62 10.15
C SER A 261 4.89 -18.33 11.61
N GLY A 262 3.65 -18.53 12.03
CA GLY A 262 3.24 -18.56 13.42
C GLY A 262 1.82 -19.07 13.58
N THR A 263 1.36 -19.17 14.83
CA THR A 263 0.03 -19.71 15.15
C THR A 263 -0.69 -18.87 16.18
N PHE A 264 -2.01 -18.91 16.17
CA PHE A 264 -2.87 -18.41 17.23
C PHE A 264 -4.10 -19.28 17.38
N GLU A 265 -4.80 -19.14 18.50
CA GLU A 265 -6.07 -19.81 18.76
C GLU A 265 -7.21 -18.81 18.82
N LEU A 266 -8.34 -19.13 18.21
CA LEU A 266 -9.58 -18.36 18.29
C LEU A 266 -10.79 -19.32 18.38
N GLU A 267 -11.63 -19.14 19.40
CA GLU A 267 -12.84 -19.96 19.63
C GLU A 267 -12.52 -21.48 19.63
N GLY A 268 -11.38 -21.89 20.24
CA GLY A 268 -10.94 -23.29 20.30
C GLY A 268 -10.40 -23.85 18.97
N THR A 269 -10.20 -23.01 17.95
CA THR A 269 -9.62 -23.39 16.66
C THR A 269 -8.23 -22.81 16.52
N ALA A 270 -7.23 -23.67 16.24
CA ALA A 270 -5.87 -23.24 15.96
C ALA A 270 -5.73 -22.77 14.52
N PHE A 271 -5.11 -21.62 14.31
CA PHE A 271 -4.84 -21.01 13.01
C PHE A 271 -3.35 -20.94 12.74
N THR A 272 -2.92 -21.35 11.55
CA THR A 272 -1.56 -21.17 11.07
C THR A 272 -1.51 -19.95 10.14
N VAL A 273 -0.58 -19.05 10.41
CA VAL A 273 -0.32 -17.83 9.61
C VAL A 273 0.97 -18.07 8.83
N PRO A 274 0.94 -18.20 7.50
CA PRO A 274 2.13 -18.44 6.68
C PRO A 274 2.92 -17.16 6.40
N LEU A 275 3.03 -16.28 7.39
CA LEU A 275 3.78 -15.02 7.36
C LEU A 275 4.60 -14.86 8.63
N PRO A 276 5.80 -14.27 8.54
CA PRO A 276 6.66 -14.06 9.69
C PRO A 276 6.23 -12.85 10.52
N GLY A 277 6.64 -12.87 11.78
CA GLY A 277 6.56 -11.73 12.69
C GLY A 277 5.21 -11.61 13.41
N ARG A 278 5.33 -11.24 14.69
CA ARG A 278 4.19 -11.08 15.60
C ARG A 278 3.09 -10.16 15.07
N HIS A 279 3.48 -9.08 14.38
CA HIS A 279 2.53 -8.14 13.79
C HIS A 279 1.61 -8.81 12.75
N ASN A 280 2.10 -9.80 11.99
CA ASN A 280 1.28 -10.56 11.05
C ASN A 280 0.34 -11.53 11.74
N LEU A 281 0.68 -12.04 12.92
CA LEU A 281 -0.25 -12.82 13.75
C LEU A 281 -1.41 -11.94 14.25
N VAL A 282 -1.12 -10.71 14.70
CA VAL A 282 -2.15 -9.73 15.07
C VAL A 282 -3.04 -9.39 13.89
N ASN A 283 -2.44 -9.08 12.72
CA ASN A 283 -3.17 -8.81 11.48
C ASN A 283 -4.12 -9.96 11.10
N ALA A 284 -3.63 -11.20 11.19
CA ALA A 284 -4.41 -12.39 10.86
C ALA A 284 -5.54 -12.61 11.86
N TRP A 285 -5.29 -12.42 13.15
CA TRP A 285 -6.30 -12.53 14.19
C TRP A 285 -7.44 -11.53 13.97
N GLN A 286 -7.12 -10.26 13.66
CA GLN A 286 -8.12 -9.23 13.34
C GLN A 286 -8.92 -9.61 12.08
N ALA A 287 -8.24 -10.09 11.02
CA ALA A 287 -8.90 -10.50 9.78
C ALA A 287 -9.87 -11.69 10.02
N VAL A 288 -9.43 -12.71 10.77
CA VAL A 288 -10.28 -13.88 11.11
C VAL A 288 -11.47 -13.45 11.97
N ARG A 289 -11.27 -12.61 12.98
CA ARG A 289 -12.36 -12.09 13.81
C ARG A 289 -13.41 -11.34 12.98
N MET A 290 -12.97 -10.46 12.09
CA MET A 290 -13.91 -9.74 11.23
C MET A 290 -14.63 -10.68 10.26
N ALA A 291 -13.95 -11.67 9.70
CA ALA A 291 -14.56 -12.69 8.84
C ALA A 291 -15.63 -13.50 9.60
N ARG A 292 -15.41 -13.77 10.89
CA ARG A 292 -16.42 -14.40 11.78
C ARG A 292 -17.64 -13.51 11.97
N VAL A 293 -17.45 -12.23 12.20
CA VAL A 293 -18.53 -11.24 12.36
C VAL A 293 -19.46 -11.21 11.14
N VAL A 294 -18.94 -11.40 9.95
CA VAL A 294 -19.74 -11.42 8.71
C VAL A 294 -20.26 -12.81 8.33
N GLY A 295 -20.07 -13.81 9.20
CA GLY A 295 -20.72 -15.12 9.09
C GLY A 295 -19.87 -16.24 8.47
N ALA A 296 -18.56 -16.05 8.27
CA ALA A 296 -17.70 -17.10 7.77
C ALA A 296 -17.47 -18.20 8.82
N ALA A 297 -17.45 -19.48 8.43
CA ALA A 297 -17.24 -20.62 9.33
C ALA A 297 -15.75 -20.83 9.66
N LEU A 298 -15.42 -21.16 10.90
CA LEU A 298 -14.03 -21.34 11.36
C LEU A 298 -13.22 -22.36 10.51
N PRO A 299 -13.77 -23.53 10.12
CA PRO A 299 -13.00 -24.48 9.31
C PRO A 299 -12.63 -23.95 7.93
N ASP A 300 -13.47 -23.11 7.32
CA ASP A 300 -13.20 -22.47 6.03
C ASP A 300 -12.11 -21.42 6.18
N LEU A 301 -12.19 -20.62 7.25
CA LEU A 301 -11.18 -19.60 7.57
C LEU A 301 -9.83 -20.24 7.88
N GLN A 302 -9.79 -21.34 8.63
CA GLN A 302 -8.57 -22.06 8.95
C GLN A 302 -7.85 -22.55 7.67
N ARG A 303 -8.59 -23.20 6.75
CA ARG A 303 -8.04 -23.66 5.48
C ARG A 303 -7.56 -22.50 4.61
N ALA A 304 -8.38 -21.44 4.52
CA ALA A 304 -8.05 -20.27 3.71
C ALA A 304 -6.81 -19.55 4.24
N LEU A 305 -6.69 -19.36 5.56
CA LEU A 305 -5.55 -18.65 6.15
C LEU A 305 -4.24 -19.41 5.96
N ALA A 306 -4.25 -20.73 6.14
CA ALA A 306 -3.08 -21.59 5.92
C ALA A 306 -2.56 -21.54 4.47
N ALA A 307 -3.44 -21.21 3.51
CA ALA A 307 -3.11 -21.08 2.09
C ALA A 307 -2.90 -19.61 1.65
N PHE A 308 -2.85 -18.65 2.58
CA PHE A 308 -2.69 -17.24 2.22
C PHE A 308 -1.29 -16.99 1.61
N PRO A 309 -1.19 -16.47 0.39
CA PRO A 309 0.10 -16.36 -0.31
C PRO A 309 0.94 -15.16 0.14
N GLY A 310 0.44 -14.35 1.07
CA GLY A 310 1.05 -13.09 1.45
C GLY A 310 0.61 -11.91 0.59
N VAL A 311 1.33 -10.81 0.73
CA VAL A 311 1.16 -9.57 -0.03
C VAL A 311 2.50 -9.21 -0.63
N GLU A 312 2.50 -8.79 -1.88
CA GLU A 312 3.74 -8.39 -2.55
C GLU A 312 4.43 -7.27 -1.78
N ARG A 313 5.75 -7.40 -1.69
CA ARG A 313 6.60 -6.44 -1.01
C ARG A 313 6.27 -6.22 0.48
N ARG A 314 5.75 -7.26 1.17
CA ARG A 314 5.49 -7.26 2.62
C ARG A 314 6.15 -8.48 3.24
N LEU A 315 7.46 -8.39 3.52
CA LEU A 315 8.32 -9.51 3.92
C LEU A 315 8.13 -10.71 2.97
N GLN A 316 7.98 -10.42 1.69
CA GLN A 316 7.72 -11.43 0.66
C GLN A 316 8.99 -12.23 0.38
N ARG A 317 8.94 -13.53 0.64
CA ARG A 317 10.03 -14.45 0.31
C ARG A 317 9.91 -14.84 -1.16
N LEU A 318 10.84 -14.37 -2.00
CA LEU A 318 10.79 -14.56 -3.45
C LEU A 318 11.53 -15.83 -3.92
N GLY A 319 12.41 -16.37 -3.06
CA GLY A 319 13.19 -17.55 -3.40
C GLY A 319 14.53 -17.59 -2.69
N SER A 320 15.53 -18.14 -3.38
CA SER A 320 16.89 -18.20 -2.85
C SER A 320 17.95 -17.97 -3.93
N CYS A 321 19.02 -17.30 -3.56
CA CYS A 321 20.22 -17.10 -4.35
C CYS A 321 21.42 -17.72 -3.63
N ARG A 322 22.06 -18.73 -4.21
CA ARG A 322 23.24 -19.42 -3.61
C ARG A 322 23.03 -19.87 -2.15
N GLY A 323 21.79 -20.27 -1.80
CA GLY A 323 21.42 -20.68 -0.45
C GLY A 323 21.04 -19.53 0.48
N ALA A 324 21.18 -18.26 0.09
CA ALA A 324 20.63 -17.11 0.79
C ALA A 324 19.15 -16.93 0.44
N ALA A 325 18.29 -16.62 1.42
CA ALA A 325 16.90 -16.26 1.17
C ALA A 325 16.82 -14.84 0.57
N VAL A 326 15.96 -14.65 -0.44
CA VAL A 326 15.68 -13.34 -1.03
C VAL A 326 14.32 -12.87 -0.52
N ILE A 327 14.29 -11.68 0.10
CA ILE A 327 13.12 -11.11 0.76
C ILE A 327 12.93 -9.68 0.27
N ASP A 328 11.71 -9.37 -0.21
CA ASP A 328 11.32 -8.00 -0.61
C ASP A 328 10.36 -7.39 0.40
N ASP A 329 10.63 -6.13 0.78
CA ASP A 329 9.75 -5.37 1.68
C ASP A 329 9.61 -3.90 1.26
N TYR A 330 8.45 -3.36 1.47
CA TYR A 330 8.13 -1.96 1.16
C TYR A 330 8.60 -0.98 2.25
N ALA A 331 9.34 -1.43 3.25
CA ALA A 331 9.78 -0.61 4.38
C ALA A 331 10.59 0.61 3.92
N HIS A 332 10.19 1.79 4.36
CA HIS A 332 10.75 3.06 3.90
C HIS A 332 10.85 4.13 4.99
N ASN A 333 10.37 3.86 6.20
CA ASN A 333 10.53 4.73 7.36
C ASN A 333 11.16 3.96 8.53
N PRO A 334 11.67 4.66 9.57
CA PRO A 334 12.39 4.02 10.67
C PRO A 334 11.63 2.87 11.33
N ALA A 335 10.36 3.06 11.65
CA ALA A 335 9.55 2.05 12.35
C ALA A 335 9.34 0.78 11.50
N LYS A 336 9.05 0.94 10.19
CA LYS A 336 8.86 -0.18 9.26
C LYS A 336 10.17 -0.93 9.01
N LEU A 337 11.29 -0.21 8.86
CA LEU A 337 12.62 -0.81 8.71
C LEU A 337 13.03 -1.61 9.95
N ALA A 338 12.81 -1.07 11.16
CA ALA A 338 13.05 -1.79 12.40
C ALA A 338 12.23 -3.08 12.50
N ALA A 339 10.94 -3.01 12.18
CA ALA A 339 10.05 -4.18 12.20
C ALA A 339 10.49 -5.26 11.21
N ALA A 340 10.80 -4.87 9.96
CA ALA A 340 11.31 -5.78 8.95
C ALA A 340 12.64 -6.41 9.37
N TRP A 341 13.58 -5.60 9.87
CA TRP A 341 14.89 -6.09 10.31
C TRP A 341 14.77 -7.10 11.44
N ARG A 342 14.03 -6.78 12.52
CA ARG A 342 13.79 -7.69 13.64
C ARG A 342 13.19 -9.02 13.21
N THR A 343 12.19 -8.96 12.33
CA THR A 343 11.52 -10.16 11.82
C THR A 343 12.48 -11.05 11.04
N VAL A 344 13.30 -10.47 10.16
CA VAL A 344 14.30 -11.21 9.39
C VAL A 344 15.43 -11.71 10.29
N ALA A 345 15.88 -10.90 11.26
CA ALA A 345 16.93 -11.26 12.20
C ALA A 345 16.56 -12.44 13.11
N ALA A 346 15.28 -12.61 13.43
CA ALA A 346 14.80 -13.75 14.20
C ALA A 346 14.91 -15.09 13.44
N ALA A 347 14.89 -15.04 12.09
CA ALA A 347 14.93 -16.24 11.24
C ALA A 347 16.31 -16.52 10.64
N TYR A 348 17.16 -15.49 10.48
CA TYR A 348 18.44 -15.60 9.79
C TYR A 348 19.58 -15.03 10.62
N PRO A 349 20.71 -15.75 10.74
CA PRO A 349 21.87 -15.30 11.53
C PRO A 349 22.56 -14.07 10.91
N ARG A 350 22.35 -13.78 9.62
CA ARG A 350 22.97 -12.65 8.92
C ARG A 350 22.02 -12.01 7.93
N ILE A 351 22.04 -10.68 7.84
CA ILE A 351 21.28 -9.89 6.87
C ILE A 351 22.26 -9.09 6.00
N VAL A 352 22.07 -9.14 4.69
CA VAL A 352 22.63 -8.17 3.76
C VAL A 352 21.46 -7.43 3.12
N ALA A 353 21.29 -6.18 3.54
CA ALA A 353 20.17 -5.38 3.07
C ALA A 353 20.56 -4.42 1.97
N LEU A 354 19.66 -4.24 1.00
CA LEU A 354 19.68 -3.14 0.05
C LEU A 354 18.49 -2.23 0.36
N TRP A 355 18.75 -0.94 0.58
CA TRP A 355 17.70 0.04 0.80
C TRP A 355 17.84 1.25 -0.11
N ARG A 356 16.72 1.74 -0.63
CA ARG A 356 16.66 2.98 -1.41
C ARG A 356 15.76 4.00 -0.73
N PRO A 357 16.28 5.19 -0.33
CA PRO A 357 15.47 6.28 0.16
C PRO A 357 14.47 6.73 -0.93
N HIS A 358 13.19 6.92 -0.57
CA HIS A 358 12.10 7.17 -1.52
C HIS A 358 11.84 8.65 -1.83
N GLY A 359 12.79 9.53 -1.51
CA GLY A 359 12.74 10.97 -1.79
C GLY A 359 13.62 11.80 -0.86
N TYR A 360 14.01 12.98 -1.31
CA TYR A 360 14.91 13.88 -0.58
C TYR A 360 14.28 14.43 0.69
N GLY A 361 13.04 14.90 0.64
CA GLY A 361 12.33 15.42 1.81
C GLY A 361 12.18 14.38 2.94
N PRO A 362 11.62 13.21 2.64
CA PRO A 362 11.55 12.10 3.60
C PRO A 362 12.92 11.72 4.19
N LEU A 363 13.96 11.57 3.36
CA LEU A 363 15.30 11.26 3.86
C LEU A 363 15.80 12.33 4.83
N ARG A 364 15.70 13.62 4.47
CA ARG A 364 16.12 14.74 5.32
C ARG A 364 15.46 14.71 6.68
N ASN A 365 14.13 14.52 6.70
CA ASN A 365 13.34 14.58 7.92
C ASN A 365 13.58 13.37 8.84
N MET A 366 13.96 12.23 8.28
CA MET A 366 14.12 10.97 9.03
C MET A 366 15.60 10.57 9.25
N LEU A 367 16.56 11.36 8.77
CA LEU A 367 17.96 10.96 8.66
C LEU A 367 18.56 10.47 9.99
N GLU A 368 18.29 11.20 11.09
CA GLU A 368 18.80 10.83 12.41
C GLU A 368 18.06 9.60 12.99
N ALA A 369 16.75 9.54 12.82
CA ALA A 369 15.95 8.40 13.25
C ALA A 369 16.32 7.11 12.47
N LEU A 370 16.62 7.22 11.18
CA LEU A 370 17.12 6.10 10.39
C LEU A 370 18.48 5.61 10.89
N ALA A 371 19.41 6.55 11.16
CA ALA A 371 20.72 6.18 11.71
C ALA A 371 20.61 5.50 13.06
N ALA A 372 19.71 5.97 13.94
CA ALA A 372 19.45 5.37 15.24
C ALA A 372 18.86 3.95 15.10
N VAL A 373 17.90 3.76 14.22
CA VAL A 373 17.28 2.45 13.98
C VAL A 373 18.28 1.43 13.45
N PHE A 374 19.04 1.77 12.41
CA PHE A 374 20.04 0.84 11.88
C PHE A 374 21.12 0.50 12.91
N ALA A 375 21.54 1.49 13.73
CA ALA A 375 22.51 1.24 14.80
C ALA A 375 21.96 0.33 15.91
N ALA A 376 20.66 0.38 16.17
CA ALA A 376 20.01 -0.46 17.19
C ALA A 376 19.71 -1.89 16.69
N GLU A 377 19.37 -2.04 15.42
CA GLU A 377 18.86 -3.31 14.88
C GLU A 377 19.93 -4.15 14.17
N MET A 378 20.98 -3.52 13.59
CA MET A 378 22.01 -4.25 12.85
C MET A 378 23.00 -4.95 13.80
N ARG A 379 23.26 -6.21 13.52
CA ARG A 379 24.26 -7.05 14.20
C ARG A 379 25.64 -6.86 13.55
N PRO A 380 26.74 -7.23 14.20
CA PRO A 380 28.11 -7.04 13.67
C PRO A 380 28.34 -7.64 12.29
N ASP A 381 27.68 -8.77 11.95
CA ASP A 381 27.83 -9.45 10.67
C ASP A 381 26.84 -8.97 9.59
N ASP A 382 25.89 -8.11 9.97
CA ASP A 382 24.92 -7.55 9.03
C ASP A 382 25.57 -6.45 8.18
N ARG A 383 25.05 -6.22 6.98
CA ARG A 383 25.53 -5.20 6.05
C ARG A 383 24.39 -4.45 5.40
N LEU A 384 24.51 -3.13 5.30
CA LEU A 384 23.54 -2.28 4.63
C LEU A 384 24.17 -1.65 3.36
N LEU A 385 23.54 -1.88 2.23
CA LEU A 385 23.83 -1.23 0.96
C LEU A 385 22.76 -0.17 0.69
N LEU A 386 23.18 1.02 0.31
CA LEU A 386 22.30 2.17 0.05
C LEU A 386 22.38 2.56 -1.41
N LEU A 387 21.25 2.57 -2.10
CA LEU A 387 21.17 3.19 -3.43
C LEU A 387 21.01 4.71 -3.31
N PRO A 388 21.33 5.49 -4.35
CA PRO A 388 21.01 6.92 -4.40
C PRO A 388 19.54 7.17 -4.16
N VAL A 389 19.20 8.33 -3.62
CA VAL A 389 17.82 8.74 -3.36
C VAL A 389 16.98 8.60 -4.63
N TYR A 390 15.83 7.94 -4.53
CA TYR A 390 14.88 7.88 -5.64
C TYR A 390 14.28 9.27 -5.90
N ASP A 391 14.58 9.83 -7.07
CA ASP A 391 14.07 11.13 -7.48
C ASP A 391 12.74 10.94 -8.22
N ALA A 392 11.65 11.20 -7.54
CA ALA A 392 10.31 11.17 -8.14
C ALA A 392 10.01 12.43 -9.00
N GLY A 393 10.95 13.34 -9.14
CA GLY A 393 10.78 14.62 -9.81
C GLY A 393 10.14 15.70 -8.93
N GLY A 394 9.59 16.75 -9.57
CA GLY A 394 8.97 17.88 -8.88
C GLY A 394 9.97 18.88 -8.29
N THR A 395 9.48 19.74 -7.37
CA THR A 395 10.20 20.89 -6.78
C THR A 395 11.01 20.54 -5.53
N ALA A 396 11.27 19.24 -5.26
CA ALA A 396 11.99 18.82 -4.07
C ALA A 396 13.41 19.39 -4.01
N ARG A 397 13.82 19.91 -2.85
CA ARG A 397 15.22 20.33 -2.61
C ARG A 397 16.11 19.09 -2.55
N ARG A 398 17.16 19.06 -3.40
CA ARG A 398 18.11 17.95 -3.53
C ARG A 398 19.40 18.20 -2.73
N ASP A 399 19.26 18.57 -1.45
CA ASP A 399 20.34 18.99 -0.52
C ASP A 399 20.74 17.90 0.49
N VAL A 400 20.29 16.66 0.29
CA VAL A 400 20.62 15.48 1.09
C VAL A 400 20.78 14.28 0.16
N ASN A 401 21.66 13.34 0.51
CA ASN A 401 21.90 12.13 -0.27
C ASN A 401 22.12 10.91 0.63
N SER A 402 22.28 9.73 0.04
CA SER A 402 22.47 8.48 0.77
C SER A 402 23.79 8.46 1.56
N ASN A 403 24.82 9.15 1.10
CA ASN A 403 26.11 9.26 1.80
C ASN A 403 26.00 10.03 3.13
N ASP A 404 25.02 10.94 3.26
CA ASP A 404 24.76 11.63 4.53
C ASP A 404 24.31 10.63 5.62
N LEU A 405 23.55 9.60 5.23
CA LEU A 405 23.18 8.51 6.12
C LEU A 405 24.36 7.58 6.38
N VAL A 406 25.15 7.22 5.35
CA VAL A 406 26.37 6.38 5.49
C VAL A 406 27.34 7.01 6.48
N ALA A 407 27.59 8.30 6.39
CA ALA A 407 28.47 9.03 7.31
C ALA A 407 27.99 8.94 8.78
N ARG A 408 26.67 9.07 9.03
CA ARG A 408 26.08 8.94 10.36
C ARG A 408 26.17 7.50 10.91
N LEU A 409 26.02 6.52 10.01
CA LEU A 409 26.14 5.11 10.36
C LEU A 409 27.59 4.74 10.67
N ALA A 410 28.55 5.24 9.90
CA ALA A 410 29.98 5.05 10.16
C ALA A 410 30.39 5.62 11.52
N ALA A 411 29.87 6.79 11.90
CA ALA A 411 30.08 7.39 13.23
C ALA A 411 29.54 6.54 14.39
N ARG A 412 28.65 5.57 14.10
CA ARG A 412 28.05 4.61 15.04
C ARG A 412 28.62 3.18 14.89
N ASN A 413 29.70 3.02 14.11
CA ASN A 413 30.33 1.74 13.78
C ASN A 413 29.36 0.73 13.10
N VAL A 414 28.42 1.22 12.30
CA VAL A 414 27.50 0.38 11.53
C VAL A 414 28.05 0.14 10.13
N ALA A 415 28.07 -1.12 9.69
CA ALA A 415 28.59 -1.53 8.38
C ALA A 415 27.60 -1.15 7.24
N ALA A 416 27.75 0.06 6.70
CA ALA A 416 26.94 0.58 5.60
C ALA A 416 27.81 1.19 4.48
N GLY A 417 27.31 1.17 3.25
CA GLY A 417 27.97 1.80 2.12
C GLY A 417 27.00 2.17 1.00
N GLU A 418 27.27 3.27 0.30
CA GLU A 418 26.53 3.64 -0.90
C GLU A 418 26.97 2.81 -2.11
N VAL A 419 26.02 2.45 -2.94
CA VAL A 419 26.23 1.75 -4.22
C VAL A 419 25.61 2.60 -5.31
N ALA A 420 26.42 2.99 -6.30
CA ALA A 420 26.03 4.01 -7.28
C ALA A 420 24.83 3.62 -8.16
N GLU A 421 24.66 2.34 -8.45
CA GLU A 421 23.65 1.83 -9.38
C GLU A 421 23.14 0.44 -8.99
N ILE A 422 21.96 0.10 -9.50
CA ILE A 422 21.26 -1.16 -9.17
C ILE A 422 22.06 -2.39 -9.63
N GLY A 423 22.73 -2.35 -10.78
CA GLY A 423 23.55 -3.45 -11.28
C GLY A 423 24.79 -3.74 -10.42
N ALA A 424 25.37 -2.69 -9.81
CA ALA A 424 26.46 -2.87 -8.84
C ALA A 424 25.94 -3.46 -7.53
N ALA A 425 24.74 -3.04 -7.08
CA ALA A 425 24.07 -3.61 -5.91
C ALA A 425 23.79 -5.11 -6.12
N GLU A 426 23.29 -5.50 -7.28
CA GLU A 426 23.04 -6.91 -7.62
C GLU A 426 24.32 -7.74 -7.53
N ARG A 427 25.43 -7.27 -8.12
CA ARG A 427 26.71 -7.97 -8.04
C ARG A 427 27.18 -8.17 -6.60
N LEU A 428 27.04 -7.15 -5.76
CA LEU A 428 27.40 -7.22 -4.33
C LEU A 428 26.50 -8.18 -3.57
N LEU A 429 25.18 -8.11 -3.76
CA LEU A 429 24.24 -9.04 -3.13
C LEU A 429 24.53 -10.49 -3.50
N ARG A 430 24.79 -10.76 -4.79
CA ARG A 430 25.19 -12.11 -5.28
C ARG A 430 26.51 -12.58 -4.70
N ALA A 431 27.49 -11.70 -4.48
CA ALA A 431 28.76 -12.02 -3.87
C ALA A 431 28.64 -12.36 -2.37
N GLU A 432 27.73 -11.71 -1.68
CA GLU A 432 27.46 -11.91 -0.26
C GLU A 432 26.49 -13.08 0.02
N ALA A 433 25.83 -13.59 -1.03
CA ALA A 433 24.84 -14.66 -0.91
C ALA A 433 25.48 -15.99 -0.50
N ARG A 434 25.01 -16.56 0.61
CA ARG A 434 25.42 -17.87 1.14
C ARG A 434 24.34 -18.40 2.10
N SER A 435 24.40 -19.69 2.40
CA SER A 435 23.49 -20.30 3.38
C SER A 435 23.51 -19.55 4.72
N GLY A 436 22.34 -19.39 5.35
CA GLY A 436 22.17 -18.63 6.59
C GLY A 436 22.09 -17.11 6.41
N THR A 437 22.22 -16.58 5.18
CA THR A 437 22.05 -15.14 4.89
C THR A 437 20.65 -14.85 4.36
N ALA A 438 20.04 -13.75 4.81
CA ALA A 438 18.91 -13.12 4.15
C ALA A 438 19.40 -11.91 3.32
N LEU A 439 19.04 -11.89 2.04
CA LEU A 439 19.15 -10.72 1.16
C LEU A 439 17.83 -9.95 1.29
N LEU A 440 17.84 -8.86 2.07
CA LEU A 440 16.64 -8.06 2.34
C LEU A 440 16.64 -6.82 1.44
N ILE A 441 15.71 -6.77 0.49
CA ILE A 441 15.56 -5.66 -0.46
C ILE A 441 14.41 -4.79 0.01
N CYS A 442 14.70 -3.53 0.35
CA CYS A 442 13.72 -2.61 0.92
C CYS A 442 13.63 -1.30 0.14
N GLY A 443 12.42 -0.73 0.08
CA GLY A 443 12.20 0.61 -0.44
C GLY A 443 10.83 0.80 -1.05
N ALA A 444 10.33 2.03 -1.02
CA ALA A 444 9.07 2.41 -1.64
C ALA A 444 9.31 3.07 -3.01
N ARG A 445 8.28 3.09 -3.84
CA ARG A 445 8.18 3.82 -5.12
C ARG A 445 9.09 3.39 -6.27
N ASP A 446 10.24 2.81 -6.01
CA ASP A 446 11.16 2.39 -7.06
C ASP A 446 10.68 1.10 -7.74
N PRO A 447 10.35 1.12 -9.04
CA PRO A 447 9.88 -0.06 -9.77
C PRO A 447 11.00 -1.04 -10.13
N GLU A 448 12.27 -0.66 -9.96
CA GLU A 448 13.40 -1.54 -10.26
C GLU A 448 13.75 -2.47 -9.10
N LEU A 449 13.49 -2.07 -7.83
CA LEU A 449 13.79 -2.92 -6.68
C LEU A 449 13.11 -4.30 -6.73
N PRO A 450 11.82 -4.42 -7.07
CA PRO A 450 11.19 -5.74 -7.19
C PRO A 450 11.75 -6.60 -8.32
N ARG A 451 12.38 -6.00 -9.35
CA ARG A 451 13.02 -6.75 -10.45
C ARG A 451 14.39 -7.30 -10.07
N LEU A 452 15.01 -6.69 -9.08
CA LEU A 452 16.30 -7.13 -8.54
C LEU A 452 16.12 -8.34 -7.61
N ALA A 453 15.00 -8.41 -6.92
CA ALA A 453 14.66 -9.49 -6.01
C ALA A 453 14.10 -10.72 -6.74
#